data_ec49cf7c57c793add1fa6653164730ad
#
_entry.id   ec49cf7c57c793add1fa6653164730ad
#
_cell.length_a   1.000
_cell.length_b   1.000
_cell.length_c   1.000
_cell.angle_alpha   90.00
_cell.angle_beta   90.00
_cell.angle_gamma   90.00
#
_symmetry.space_group_name_H-M   'P 1'
#
loop_
_entity.id
_entity.type
_entity.pdbx_description
1 polymer ?
#
loop_
_entity_poly.entity_id
_entity_poly.type
_entity_poly.pdbx_seq_one_letter_code
_entity_poly.pdbx_strand_id
1 'polypeptide(L)'
;GNSGGPALSDGKIVGVVMQHISKSQSIGYLVPVNMVKHFIEDMKDGKYDGFADLGLGTQKLENPAIRRYYGLDENTSGKLIVKVVHNSSLAGSLKEGDILTAVDGHNVENDGTVEFRKHEFTHYQHFVDAYQMGEKVKLDIIRDRKPMQVEAELKYTADDIYLVKTTRYDTMPSYFVYGGYIFAPLTRNLIVSTNLNRLNLSCLA
;
A
#
# COMPACT_ATOMS: atom_id res chain seq x y z
N GLY A 1 -21.50 9.91 18.80
CA GLY A 1 -21.04 9.50 17.45
C GLY A 1 -21.30 8.03 17.21
N ASN A 2 -21.54 7.64 15.96
CA ASN A 2 -21.87 6.27 15.58
C ASN A 2 -20.65 5.46 15.11
N SER A 3 -19.44 5.89 15.46
CA SER A 3 -18.20 5.17 15.11
C SER A 3 -18.24 3.73 15.65
N GLY A 4 -17.90 2.76 14.81
CA GLY A 4 -18.02 1.33 15.10
C GLY A 4 -19.40 0.73 14.79
N GLY A 5 -20.41 1.54 14.50
CA GLY A 5 -21.72 1.05 14.12
C GLY A 5 -21.78 0.58 12.65
N PRO A 6 -22.68 -0.34 12.28
CA PRO A 6 -22.83 -0.79 10.90
C PRO A 6 -23.51 0.28 10.04
N ALA A 7 -23.02 0.46 8.83
CA ALA A 7 -23.72 1.17 7.76
C ALA A 7 -24.54 0.17 6.95
N LEU A 8 -25.80 0.46 6.73
CA LEU A 8 -26.74 -0.44 6.06
C LEU A 8 -27.23 0.18 4.74
N SER A 9 -27.31 -0.64 3.70
CA SER A 9 -28.00 -0.35 2.45
C SER A 9 -28.81 -1.58 2.04
N ASP A 10 -30.09 -1.41 1.74
CA ASP A 10 -31.01 -2.49 1.37
C ASP A 10 -30.98 -3.70 2.33
N GLY A 11 -30.92 -3.42 3.64
CA GLY A 11 -30.86 -4.43 4.70
C GLY A 11 -29.53 -5.19 4.81
N LYS A 12 -28.49 -4.78 4.06
CA LYS A 12 -27.15 -5.39 4.10
C LYS A 12 -26.14 -4.43 4.71
N ILE A 13 -25.17 -4.97 5.44
CA ILE A 13 -24.02 -4.19 5.93
C ILE A 13 -23.11 -3.88 4.75
N VAL A 14 -22.86 -2.58 4.49
CA VAL A 14 -21.97 -2.11 3.44
C VAL A 14 -20.64 -1.60 3.98
N GLY A 15 -20.53 -1.41 5.29
CA GLY A 15 -19.31 -1.00 5.96
C GLY A 15 -19.53 -0.69 7.43
N VAL A 16 -18.46 -0.29 8.10
CA VAL A 16 -18.44 0.16 9.50
C VAL A 16 -18.11 1.65 9.55
N VAL A 17 -18.92 2.41 10.27
CA VAL A 17 -18.71 3.87 10.43
C VAL A 17 -17.40 4.12 11.16
N MET A 18 -16.49 4.89 10.55
CA MET A 18 -15.19 5.16 11.13
C MET A 18 -15.07 6.60 11.67
N GLN A 19 -15.25 7.59 10.81
CA GLN A 19 -15.12 9.00 11.20
C GLN A 19 -15.85 9.93 10.22
N HIS A 20 -15.95 11.20 10.61
CA HIS A 20 -16.41 12.27 9.74
C HIS A 20 -15.41 13.41 9.75
N ILE A 21 -15.43 14.24 8.70
CA ILE A 21 -14.64 15.48 8.67
C ILE A 21 -15.42 16.54 9.46
N SER A 22 -14.91 16.92 10.62
CA SER A 22 -15.58 17.88 11.54
C SER A 22 -15.80 19.28 10.94
N LYS A 23 -15.05 19.63 9.89
CA LYS A 23 -15.18 20.93 9.18
C LYS A 23 -16.04 20.85 7.91
N SER A 24 -16.56 19.68 7.56
CA SER A 24 -17.38 19.45 6.37
C SER A 24 -18.71 18.84 6.78
N GLN A 25 -19.80 19.47 6.37
CA GLN A 25 -21.13 18.89 6.58
C GLN A 25 -21.33 17.72 5.61
N SER A 26 -21.91 16.63 6.10
CA SER A 26 -22.36 15.47 5.32
C SER A 26 -21.27 14.61 4.67
N ILE A 27 -20.01 14.66 5.15
CA ILE A 27 -18.95 13.75 4.71
C ILE A 27 -18.60 12.80 5.85
N GLY A 28 -18.85 11.51 5.64
CA GLY A 28 -18.48 10.43 6.54
C GLY A 28 -17.62 9.38 5.83
N TYR A 29 -16.76 8.71 6.58
CA TYR A 29 -15.94 7.61 6.10
C TYR A 29 -16.40 6.30 6.72
N LEU A 30 -16.40 5.26 5.89
CA LEU A 30 -16.70 3.90 6.28
C LEU A 30 -15.48 3.03 6.03
N VAL A 31 -15.25 2.06 6.91
CA VAL A 31 -14.44 0.90 6.57
C VAL A 31 -15.29 0.00 5.69
N PRO A 32 -14.93 -0.23 4.42
CA PRO A 32 -15.76 -1.01 3.51
C PRO A 32 -15.82 -2.48 3.92
N VAL A 33 -16.92 -3.13 3.55
CA VAL A 33 -17.23 -4.51 4.00
C VAL A 33 -16.17 -5.54 3.57
N ASN A 34 -15.49 -5.34 2.45
CA ASN A 34 -14.41 -6.23 2.02
C ASN A 34 -13.21 -6.20 2.99
N MET A 35 -12.83 -5.03 3.50
CA MET A 35 -11.78 -4.91 4.53
C MET A 35 -12.22 -5.56 5.86
N VAL A 36 -13.50 -5.40 6.23
CA VAL A 36 -14.05 -6.08 7.42
C VAL A 36 -14.00 -7.59 7.26
N LYS A 37 -14.36 -8.10 6.08
CA LYS A 37 -14.29 -9.55 5.78
C LYS A 37 -12.85 -10.06 5.81
N HIS A 38 -11.92 -9.32 5.21
CA HIS A 38 -10.48 -9.65 5.25
C HIS A 38 -10.01 -9.79 6.70
N PHE A 39 -10.30 -8.79 7.55
CA PHE A 39 -9.93 -8.84 8.97
C PHE A 39 -10.53 -10.03 9.72
N ILE A 40 -11.81 -10.35 9.47
CA ILE A 40 -12.48 -11.51 10.12
C ILE A 40 -11.84 -12.83 9.65
N GLU A 41 -11.48 -12.93 8.37
CA GLU A 41 -10.81 -14.11 7.82
C GLU A 41 -9.42 -14.29 8.42
N ASP A 42 -8.65 -13.20 8.45
CA ASP A 42 -7.30 -13.13 9.02
C ASP A 42 -7.28 -13.57 10.50
N MET A 43 -8.28 -13.14 11.29
CA MET A 43 -8.38 -13.45 12.72
C MET A 43 -8.87 -14.88 13.03
N LYS A 44 -9.16 -15.74 12.06
CA LYS A 44 -9.68 -17.09 12.33
C LYS A 44 -8.73 -18.00 13.06
N ASP A 45 -7.45 -17.82 12.86
CA ASP A 45 -6.39 -18.57 13.56
C ASP A 45 -5.96 -17.92 14.89
N GLY A 46 -6.56 -16.76 15.23
CA GLY A 46 -6.25 -15.99 16.44
C GLY A 46 -5.08 -15.03 16.29
N LYS A 47 -4.53 -14.86 15.08
CA LYS A 47 -3.42 -13.96 14.79
C LYS A 47 -3.81 -12.94 13.74
N TYR A 48 -3.47 -11.68 13.96
CA TYR A 48 -3.62 -10.63 12.96
C TYR A 48 -2.35 -10.50 12.13
N ASP A 49 -2.39 -10.95 10.88
CA ASP A 49 -1.28 -10.82 9.93
C ASP A 49 -1.33 -9.50 9.14
N GLY A 50 -2.51 -8.94 8.94
CA GLY A 50 -2.72 -7.62 8.33
C GLY A 50 -2.82 -7.64 6.81
N PHE A 51 -2.59 -6.47 6.20
CA PHE A 51 -2.68 -6.28 4.76
C PHE A 51 -1.30 -6.31 4.13
N ALA A 52 -1.19 -7.07 3.03
CA ALA A 52 0.06 -7.18 2.28
C ALA A 52 0.42 -5.88 1.56
N ASP A 53 1.72 -5.57 1.53
CA ASP A 53 2.29 -4.47 0.75
C ASP A 53 3.23 -5.03 -0.32
N LEU A 54 3.11 -4.53 -1.54
CA LEU A 54 3.99 -4.93 -2.65
C LEU A 54 5.41 -4.39 -2.49
N GLY A 55 5.60 -3.37 -1.67
CA GLY A 55 6.90 -2.72 -1.46
C GLY A 55 7.44 -2.02 -2.71
N LEU A 56 6.55 -1.37 -3.46
CA LEU A 56 6.88 -0.68 -4.71
C LEU A 56 6.78 0.83 -4.55
N GLY A 57 7.85 1.54 -4.90
CA GLY A 57 7.78 2.94 -5.23
C GLY A 57 7.41 3.09 -6.71
N THR A 58 6.35 3.84 -7.01
CA THR A 58 5.85 3.99 -8.37
C THR A 58 5.72 5.45 -8.78
N GLN A 59 5.90 5.72 -10.08
CA GLN A 59 5.73 7.04 -10.69
C GLN A 59 4.64 6.99 -11.75
N LYS A 60 3.87 8.07 -11.88
CA LYS A 60 2.86 8.26 -12.92
C LYS A 60 3.49 8.31 -14.31
N LEU A 61 2.80 7.74 -15.30
CA LEU A 61 3.23 7.69 -16.70
C LEU A 61 2.44 8.65 -17.61
N GLU A 62 1.99 9.78 -17.08
CA GLU A 62 1.27 10.80 -17.85
C GLU A 62 2.22 11.64 -18.73
N ASN A 63 3.51 11.73 -18.38
CA ASN A 63 4.49 12.53 -19.13
C ASN A 63 4.86 11.86 -20.46
N PRO A 64 4.60 12.50 -21.63
CA PRO A 64 4.90 11.92 -22.94
C PRO A 64 6.38 11.64 -23.19
N ALA A 65 7.30 12.42 -22.56
CA ALA A 65 8.73 12.19 -22.70
C ALA A 65 9.17 10.89 -22.03
N ILE A 66 8.65 10.61 -20.83
CA ILE A 66 8.89 9.35 -20.12
C ILE A 66 8.32 8.18 -20.92
N ARG A 67 7.08 8.29 -21.40
CA ARG A 67 6.45 7.25 -22.22
C ARG A 67 7.28 6.92 -23.47
N ARG A 68 7.76 7.93 -24.20
CA ARG A 68 8.65 7.73 -25.37
C ARG A 68 9.96 7.04 -24.98
N TYR A 69 10.56 7.42 -23.86
CA TYR A 69 11.80 6.81 -23.38
C TYR A 69 11.63 5.29 -23.16
N TYR A 70 10.52 4.89 -22.54
CA TYR A 70 10.20 3.47 -22.31
C TYR A 70 9.59 2.78 -23.55
N GLY A 71 9.34 3.50 -24.63
CA GLY A 71 8.77 2.95 -25.87
C GLY A 71 7.31 2.52 -25.76
N LEU A 72 6.54 3.21 -24.93
CA LEU A 72 5.11 2.95 -24.74
C LEU A 72 4.31 3.65 -25.84
N ASP A 73 3.39 2.92 -26.44
CA ASP A 73 2.39 3.46 -27.36
C ASP A 73 1.23 4.16 -26.63
N GLU A 74 0.34 4.80 -27.37
CA GLU A 74 -0.78 5.55 -26.80
C GLU A 74 -1.79 4.67 -26.06
N ASN A 75 -1.90 3.39 -26.42
CA ASN A 75 -2.86 2.44 -25.85
C ASN A 75 -2.32 1.71 -24.61
N THR A 76 -1.04 1.80 -24.33
CA THR A 76 -0.42 1.16 -23.16
C THR A 76 -0.52 2.08 -21.96
N SER A 77 -1.23 1.69 -20.92
CA SER A 77 -1.24 2.39 -19.61
C SER A 77 -0.43 1.62 -18.57
N GLY A 78 -0.13 2.28 -17.45
CA GLY A 78 0.57 1.65 -16.34
C GLY A 78 1.32 2.63 -15.45
N LYS A 79 2.03 2.07 -14.46
CA LYS A 79 2.89 2.79 -13.51
C LYS A 79 4.33 2.39 -13.69
N LEU A 80 5.22 3.38 -13.75
CA LEU A 80 6.66 3.13 -13.73
C LEU A 80 7.09 2.72 -12.31
N ILE A 81 7.77 1.60 -12.18
CA ILE A 81 8.40 1.16 -10.93
C ILE A 81 9.75 1.87 -10.81
N VAL A 82 9.84 2.76 -9.82
CA VAL A 82 11.07 3.54 -9.56
C VAL A 82 11.85 3.02 -8.34
N LYS A 83 11.24 2.14 -7.55
CA LYS A 83 11.88 1.50 -6.40
C LYS A 83 11.22 0.16 -6.11
N VAL A 84 12.02 -0.85 -5.85
CA VAL A 84 11.59 -2.13 -5.26
C VAL A 84 12.27 -2.24 -3.91
N VAL A 85 11.47 -2.31 -2.84
CA VAL A 85 12.01 -2.41 -1.49
C VAL A 85 12.69 -3.77 -1.30
N HIS A 86 13.90 -3.77 -0.76
CA HIS A 86 14.75 -4.96 -0.67
C HIS A 86 14.08 -6.18 -0.01
N ASN A 87 13.28 -5.96 1.03
CA ASN A 87 12.58 -7.03 1.75
C ASN A 87 11.13 -7.20 1.32
N SER A 88 10.72 -6.71 0.16
CA SER A 88 9.35 -6.88 -0.33
C SER A 88 9.12 -8.26 -0.93
N SER A 89 7.86 -8.66 -1.03
CA SER A 89 7.43 -9.91 -1.70
C SER A 89 7.87 -9.99 -3.17
N LEU A 90 8.13 -8.84 -3.79
CA LEU A 90 8.54 -8.71 -5.19
C LEU A 90 10.05 -8.50 -5.39
N ALA A 91 10.82 -8.47 -4.29
CA ALA A 91 12.28 -8.38 -4.36
C ALA A 91 12.86 -9.55 -5.17
N GLY A 92 13.65 -9.22 -6.19
CA GLY A 92 14.21 -10.20 -7.14
C GLY A 92 13.30 -10.57 -8.32
N SER A 93 12.00 -10.37 -8.25
CA SER A 93 11.06 -10.60 -9.34
C SER A 93 10.84 -9.35 -10.20
N LEU A 94 10.70 -8.19 -9.57
CA LEU A 94 10.60 -6.90 -10.23
C LEU A 94 11.92 -6.11 -10.16
N LYS A 95 12.04 -5.15 -11.08
CA LYS A 95 13.18 -4.23 -11.17
C LYS A 95 12.72 -2.79 -11.33
N GLU A 96 13.56 -1.87 -10.94
CA GLU A 96 13.40 -0.47 -11.30
C GLU A 96 13.44 -0.31 -12.83
N GLY A 97 12.52 0.47 -13.37
CA GLY A 97 12.31 0.61 -14.82
C GLY A 97 11.24 -0.32 -15.40
N ASP A 98 10.74 -1.31 -14.66
CA ASP A 98 9.57 -2.08 -15.08
C ASP A 98 8.32 -1.19 -15.06
N ILE A 99 7.37 -1.50 -15.95
CA ILE A 99 6.07 -0.82 -16.01
C ILE A 99 4.99 -1.79 -15.59
N LEU A 100 4.35 -1.51 -14.48
CA LEU A 100 3.20 -2.27 -14.00
C LEU A 100 1.98 -1.91 -14.84
N THR A 101 1.47 -2.86 -15.63
CA THR A 101 0.34 -2.66 -16.54
C THR A 101 -0.95 -3.28 -16.05
N ALA A 102 -0.91 -4.36 -15.26
CA ALA A 102 -2.09 -4.93 -14.63
C ALA A 102 -1.77 -5.63 -13.30
N VAL A 103 -2.79 -5.71 -12.44
CA VAL A 103 -2.82 -6.51 -11.21
C VAL A 103 -3.99 -7.48 -11.35
N ASP A 104 -3.73 -8.78 -11.33
CA ASP A 104 -4.71 -9.87 -11.51
C ASP A 104 -5.62 -9.67 -12.73
N GLY A 105 -5.05 -9.23 -13.85
CA GLY A 105 -5.78 -8.97 -15.08
C GLY A 105 -6.57 -7.66 -15.11
N HIS A 106 -6.51 -6.86 -14.06
CA HIS A 106 -7.10 -5.53 -14.02
C HIS A 106 -6.09 -4.49 -14.48
N ASN A 107 -6.37 -3.80 -15.58
CA ASN A 107 -5.47 -2.81 -16.17
C ASN A 107 -5.23 -1.64 -15.24
N VAL A 108 -3.96 -1.27 -15.07
CA VAL A 108 -3.52 -0.12 -14.28
C VAL A 108 -3.38 1.10 -15.19
N GLU A 109 -4.06 2.19 -14.83
CA GLU A 109 -3.96 3.46 -15.55
C GLU A 109 -2.66 4.21 -15.23
N ASN A 110 -2.35 5.24 -16.02
CA ASN A 110 -1.10 6.01 -15.88
C ASN A 110 -0.96 6.72 -14.53
N ASP A 111 -2.05 6.98 -13.85
CA ASP A 111 -2.09 7.56 -12.51
C ASP A 111 -2.06 6.51 -11.39
N GLY A 112 -2.21 5.22 -11.72
CA GLY A 112 -2.23 4.08 -10.79
C GLY A 112 -3.63 3.66 -10.37
N THR A 113 -4.65 4.19 -11.01
CA THR A 113 -6.02 3.72 -10.79
C THR A 113 -6.34 2.49 -11.64
N VAL A 114 -7.36 1.76 -11.23
CA VAL A 114 -7.91 0.60 -11.91
C VAL A 114 -9.44 0.73 -11.90
N GLU A 115 -10.08 0.45 -13.01
CA GLU A 115 -11.55 0.38 -13.07
C GLU A 115 -12.03 -0.87 -12.32
N PHE A 116 -12.66 -0.68 -11.16
CA PHE A 116 -13.21 -1.77 -10.35
C PHE A 116 -14.71 -1.99 -10.59
N ARG A 117 -15.38 -0.98 -11.13
CA ARG A 117 -16.76 -1.01 -11.64
C ARG A 117 -16.85 -0.04 -12.81
N LYS A 118 -17.85 -0.23 -13.67
CA LYS A 118 -18.04 0.62 -14.84
C LYS A 118 -18.01 2.11 -14.49
N HIS A 119 -16.99 2.81 -14.98
CA HIS A 119 -16.67 4.22 -14.73
C HIS A 119 -16.35 4.58 -13.27
N GLU A 120 -16.03 3.60 -12.43
CA GLU A 120 -15.56 3.81 -11.07
C GLU A 120 -14.12 3.30 -10.93
N PHE A 121 -13.23 4.16 -10.48
CA PHE A 121 -11.80 3.89 -10.39
C PHE A 121 -11.33 3.92 -8.93
N THR A 122 -10.39 3.03 -8.61
CA THR A 122 -9.71 2.99 -7.32
C THR A 122 -8.23 2.71 -7.53
N HIS A 123 -7.40 2.90 -6.50
CA HIS A 123 -5.98 2.57 -6.58
C HIS A 123 -5.78 1.06 -6.71
N TYR A 124 -4.78 0.61 -7.49
CA TYR A 124 -4.51 -0.82 -7.73
C TYR A 124 -4.29 -1.62 -6.44
N GLN A 125 -3.82 -0.99 -5.36
CA GLN A 125 -3.64 -1.63 -4.05
C GLN A 125 -4.94 -2.27 -3.53
N HIS A 126 -6.10 -1.75 -3.90
CA HIS A 126 -7.41 -2.34 -3.55
C HIS A 126 -7.52 -3.83 -3.93
N PHE A 127 -6.92 -4.24 -5.04
CA PHE A 127 -6.93 -5.63 -5.47
C PHE A 127 -5.94 -6.47 -4.67
N VAL A 128 -4.81 -5.90 -4.27
CA VAL A 128 -3.83 -6.54 -3.37
C VAL A 128 -4.42 -6.73 -1.98
N ASP A 129 -5.17 -5.74 -1.46
CA ASP A 129 -5.80 -5.79 -0.14
C ASP A 129 -6.92 -6.86 -0.04
N ALA A 130 -7.35 -7.44 -1.14
CA ALA A 130 -8.31 -8.56 -1.15
C ALA A 130 -7.67 -9.91 -0.79
N TYR A 131 -6.34 -10.02 -0.89
CA TYR A 131 -5.59 -11.24 -0.62
C TYR A 131 -5.18 -11.36 0.84
N GLN A 132 -5.15 -12.59 1.34
CA GLN A 132 -4.56 -12.92 2.63
C GLN A 132 -3.03 -13.08 2.50
N MET A 133 -2.32 -12.98 3.62
CA MET A 133 -0.89 -13.29 3.66
C MET A 133 -0.65 -14.74 3.23
N GLY A 134 0.38 -14.97 2.43
CA GLY A 134 0.71 -16.28 1.84
C GLY A 134 0.04 -16.55 0.50
N GLU A 135 -0.98 -15.80 0.11
CA GLU A 135 -1.58 -15.91 -1.21
C GLU A 135 -0.69 -15.30 -2.29
N LYS A 136 -0.95 -15.66 -3.55
CA LYS A 136 -0.16 -15.22 -4.68
C LYS A 136 -0.93 -14.21 -5.53
N VAL A 137 -0.27 -13.10 -5.86
CA VAL A 137 -0.76 -12.08 -6.78
C VAL A 137 -0.05 -12.19 -8.12
N LYS A 138 -0.77 -11.97 -9.22
CA LYS A 138 -0.24 -11.91 -10.58
C LYS A 138 -0.13 -10.46 -11.03
N LEU A 139 1.03 -10.10 -11.56
CA LEU A 139 1.31 -8.77 -12.06
C LEU A 139 1.73 -8.87 -13.52
N ASP A 140 1.06 -8.14 -14.40
CA ASP A 140 1.52 -7.97 -15.77
C ASP A 140 2.40 -6.72 -15.84
N ILE A 141 3.56 -6.87 -16.46
CA ILE A 141 4.53 -5.80 -16.57
C ILE A 141 5.11 -5.70 -17.98
N ILE A 142 5.71 -4.56 -18.27
CA ILE A 142 6.60 -4.42 -19.41
C ILE A 142 8.02 -4.20 -18.89
N ARG A 143 8.94 -5.05 -19.30
CA ARG A 143 10.39 -4.96 -19.04
C ARG A 143 11.13 -4.94 -20.36
N ASP A 144 12.03 -3.99 -20.56
CA ASP A 144 12.82 -3.86 -21.80
C ASP A 144 11.92 -3.90 -23.05
N ARG A 145 10.78 -3.22 -23.00
CA ARG A 145 9.73 -3.16 -24.06
C ARG A 145 9.07 -4.50 -24.37
N LYS A 146 9.18 -5.49 -23.52
CA LYS A 146 8.56 -6.81 -23.68
C LYS A 146 7.56 -7.05 -22.57
N PRO A 147 6.32 -7.46 -22.91
CA PRO A 147 5.35 -7.85 -21.89
C PRO A 147 5.80 -9.14 -21.21
N MET A 148 5.58 -9.21 -19.91
CA MET A 148 5.79 -10.42 -19.13
C MET A 148 4.87 -10.44 -17.90
N GLN A 149 4.64 -11.63 -17.36
CA GLN A 149 3.87 -11.81 -16.14
C GLN A 149 4.80 -12.26 -15.03
N VAL A 150 4.59 -11.69 -13.85
CA VAL A 150 5.29 -12.04 -12.62
C VAL A 150 4.26 -12.47 -11.59
N GLU A 151 4.52 -13.57 -10.91
CA GLU A 151 3.73 -14.04 -9.78
C GLU A 151 4.57 -13.95 -8.50
N ALA A 152 3.99 -13.43 -7.42
CA ALA A 152 4.66 -13.35 -6.14
C ALA A 152 3.71 -13.74 -4.99
N GLU A 153 4.25 -14.46 -4.02
CA GLU A 153 3.58 -14.76 -2.77
C GLU A 153 3.67 -13.55 -1.83
N LEU A 154 2.54 -13.12 -1.30
CA LEU A 154 2.43 -11.97 -0.41
C LEU A 154 2.88 -12.35 1.00
N LYS A 155 4.03 -11.82 1.45
CA LYS A 155 4.69 -12.24 2.70
C LYS A 155 4.87 -11.15 3.72
N TYR A 156 4.73 -9.90 3.31
CA TYR A 156 5.15 -8.76 4.14
C TYR A 156 4.09 -7.67 4.13
N THR A 157 3.86 -7.11 5.32
CA THR A 157 3.09 -5.87 5.46
C THR A 157 3.98 -4.66 5.21
N ALA A 158 3.38 -3.47 5.12
CA ALA A 158 4.12 -2.21 5.03
C ALA A 158 5.14 -2.01 6.18
N ASP A 159 4.87 -2.55 7.37
CA ASP A 159 5.79 -2.46 8.51
C ASP A 159 6.96 -3.46 8.44
N ASP A 160 6.77 -4.61 7.77
CA ASP A 160 7.79 -5.65 7.71
C ASP A 160 8.86 -5.39 6.65
N ILE A 161 8.54 -4.61 5.61
CA ILE A 161 9.49 -4.30 4.52
C ILE A 161 10.57 -3.28 4.94
N TYR A 162 10.39 -2.59 6.07
CA TYR A 162 11.36 -1.64 6.59
C TYR A 162 12.24 -2.23 7.69
N LEU A 163 13.51 -1.83 7.71
CA LEU A 163 14.48 -2.27 8.74
C LEU A 163 14.02 -1.88 10.16
N VAL A 164 13.38 -0.73 10.30
CA VAL A 164 12.81 -0.25 11.56
C VAL A 164 11.31 -0.12 11.38
N LYS A 165 10.54 -0.86 12.19
CA LYS A 165 9.08 -0.76 12.17
C LYS A 165 8.63 0.69 12.36
N THR A 166 7.73 1.17 11.52
CA THR A 166 7.32 2.58 11.50
C THR A 166 6.59 2.95 12.78
N THR A 167 5.68 2.12 13.24
CA THR A 167 4.90 2.34 14.47
C THR A 167 4.93 1.09 15.34
N ARG A 168 5.13 1.27 16.64
CA ARG A 168 5.07 0.18 17.63
C ARG A 168 4.00 0.53 18.66
N TYR A 169 3.14 -0.43 18.96
CA TYR A 169 2.11 -0.34 19.98
C TYR A 169 2.48 -1.24 21.16
N ASP A 170 2.15 -0.81 22.37
CA ASP A 170 2.31 -1.59 23.62
C ASP A 170 3.71 -2.20 23.82
N THR A 171 4.75 -1.56 23.26
CA THR A 171 6.12 -2.02 23.32
C THR A 171 7.01 -0.89 23.81
N MET A 172 7.81 -1.16 24.85
CA MET A 172 8.81 -0.21 25.33
C MET A 172 9.85 0.08 24.23
N PRO A 173 10.23 1.36 24.04
CA PRO A 173 11.29 1.71 23.10
C PRO A 173 12.60 1.03 23.49
N SER A 174 13.29 0.44 22.51
CA SER A 174 14.68 0.01 22.72
C SER A 174 15.60 1.22 22.65
N TYR A 175 16.58 1.25 23.54
CA TYR A 175 17.60 2.30 23.53
C TYR A 175 18.95 1.75 24.03
N PHE A 176 19.99 2.48 23.71
CA PHE A 176 21.36 2.20 24.18
C PHE A 176 21.97 3.50 24.72
N VAL A 177 22.63 3.43 25.85
CA VAL A 177 23.29 4.58 26.50
C VAL A 177 24.80 4.41 26.43
N TYR A 178 25.50 5.39 25.88
CA TYR A 178 26.95 5.40 25.81
C TYR A 178 27.47 6.83 25.89
N GLY A 179 28.47 7.07 26.76
CA GLY A 179 29.12 8.38 26.92
C GLY A 179 28.16 9.51 27.26
N GLY A 180 27.04 9.24 27.97
CA GLY A 180 26.02 10.24 28.30
C GLY A 180 25.00 10.52 27.19
N TYR A 181 25.12 9.86 26.04
CA TYR A 181 24.16 9.94 24.94
C TYR A 181 23.20 8.75 24.94
N ILE A 182 21.96 9.01 24.50
CA ILE A 182 20.95 7.97 24.31
C ILE A 182 20.75 7.76 22.82
N PHE A 183 20.96 6.54 22.36
CA PHE A 183 20.71 6.10 20.99
C PHE A 183 19.43 5.29 20.94
N ALA A 184 18.51 5.61 20.04
CA ALA A 184 17.26 4.89 19.85
C ALA A 184 16.96 4.73 18.35
N PRO A 185 16.23 3.67 17.92
CA PRO A 185 15.74 3.56 16.56
C PRO A 185 14.82 4.73 16.21
N LEU A 186 14.97 5.29 15.01
CA LEU A 186 14.13 6.38 14.53
C LEU A 186 12.80 5.82 14.05
N THR A 187 11.86 5.62 15.00
CA THR A 187 10.51 5.18 14.70
C THR A 187 9.58 6.37 14.48
N ARG A 188 8.44 6.14 13.83
CA ARG A 188 7.39 7.17 13.69
C ARG A 188 6.88 7.64 15.05
N ASN A 189 6.77 6.75 16.04
CA ASN A 189 6.41 7.12 17.41
C ASN A 189 7.34 8.21 17.95
N LEU A 190 8.65 8.05 17.79
CA LEU A 190 9.65 9.03 18.25
C LEU A 190 9.50 10.37 17.50
N ILE A 191 9.33 10.31 16.17
CA ILE A 191 9.16 11.51 15.33
C ILE A 191 7.92 12.31 15.75
N VAL A 192 6.79 11.62 15.97
CA VAL A 192 5.53 12.27 16.36
C VAL A 192 5.60 12.82 17.79
N SER A 193 6.16 12.06 18.73
CA SER A 193 6.24 12.47 20.16
C SER A 193 7.19 13.66 20.40
N THR A 194 8.23 13.78 19.58
CA THR A 194 9.25 14.84 19.72
C THR A 194 9.02 16.05 18.82
N ASN A 195 7.90 16.08 18.07
CA ASN A 195 7.61 17.17 17.13
C ASN A 195 8.70 17.38 16.06
N LEU A 196 9.49 16.35 15.77
CA LEU A 196 10.57 16.36 14.77
C LEU A 196 10.09 16.53 13.32
N ASN A 197 8.78 16.70 13.11
CA ASN A 197 8.18 17.01 11.80
C ASN A 197 8.75 18.28 11.13
N ARG A 198 9.52 19.09 11.85
CA ARG A 198 10.24 20.25 11.30
C ARG A 198 11.56 19.90 10.63
N LEU A 199 12.12 18.72 10.90
CA LEU A 199 13.28 18.21 10.18
C LEU A 199 12.75 17.52 8.91
N ASN A 200 13.28 17.92 7.77
CA ASN A 200 12.94 17.35 6.47
C ASN A 200 13.48 15.92 6.40
N LEU A 201 12.79 14.96 7.04
CA LEU A 201 13.17 13.55 7.16
C LEU A 201 12.91 12.76 5.86
N SER A 202 12.43 13.42 4.80
CA SER A 202 12.27 12.82 3.47
C SER A 202 13.57 12.30 2.84
N CYS A 203 14.72 12.62 3.42
CA CYS A 203 16.03 12.12 2.99
C CYS A 203 16.44 10.82 3.70
N LEU A 204 15.65 10.29 4.63
CA LEU A 204 15.99 9.11 5.44
C LEU A 204 15.12 7.88 5.10
N ALA A 205 14.27 7.97 4.08
CA ALA A 205 13.46 6.87 3.57
C ALA A 205 14.09 6.21 2.34
#